data_7058ff81d659c70df102428d9c0f3a28
#
_entry.id   7058ff81d659c70df102428d9c0f3a28
#
_cell.length_a   1.000
_cell.length_b   1.000
_cell.length_c   1.000
_cell.angle_alpha   90.00
_cell.angle_beta   90.00
_cell.angle_gamma   90.00
#
_symmetry.space_group_name_H-M   'P 1'
#
loop_
_entity.id
_entity.type
_entity.pdbx_description
1 polymer ?
#
loop_
_entity_poly.entity_id
_entity_poly.type
_entity_poly.pdbx_seq_one_letter_code
_entity_poly.pdbx_strand_id
1 'polypeptide(L)'
;GSEKYPVKEPFVELLKGSLATFVNAFTFPDKTCYPVASQNEKDFYNLIDVYMDAVLHPRITEQTLMQEGWHYEINDVKEPLTYKGVVFNEMKGAYSSPENLLARTIQQSLFPKHVYGVDSGGDPADIPSLTYENFKSFWESYYHPTNSFIFFYGNDDPDKRLKLMEYYLKSYKRKKVKSTVPLAKPFKRAKKIEYSYDAGEDADIEKKHYLTVNWKLPDTSDPVLNFSFHILEDALIGTPASPLKKA
;
A
#
# COMPACT_ATOMS: atom_id res chain seq x y z
N GLY A 1 -11.06 -11.19 11.16
CA GLY A 1 -11.97 -12.07 10.40
C GLY A 1 -12.99 -11.32 9.56
N SER A 2 -13.80 -12.08 8.85
CA SER A 2 -14.89 -11.57 8.02
C SER A 2 -16.23 -12.19 8.42
N GLU A 3 -17.31 -11.82 7.77
CA GLU A 3 -18.64 -12.33 8.15
C GLU A 3 -18.77 -13.85 7.97
N LYS A 4 -18.35 -14.37 6.81
CA LYS A 4 -18.38 -15.79 6.48
C LYS A 4 -17.24 -16.57 7.14
N TYR A 5 -16.08 -15.93 7.33
CA TYR A 5 -14.87 -16.51 7.91
C TYR A 5 -14.48 -15.78 9.22
N PRO A 6 -15.20 -16.03 10.33
CA PRO A 6 -15.04 -15.30 11.59
C PRO A 6 -13.82 -15.74 12.42
N VAL A 7 -12.80 -16.28 11.78
CA VAL A 7 -11.53 -16.68 12.41
C VAL A 7 -10.60 -15.48 12.55
N LYS A 8 -9.68 -15.52 13.51
CA LYS A 8 -8.80 -14.38 13.84
C LYS A 8 -7.97 -13.92 12.64
N GLU A 9 -7.40 -14.84 11.89
CA GLU A 9 -6.51 -14.59 10.75
C GLU A 9 -6.92 -15.48 9.56
N PRO A 10 -8.02 -15.14 8.83
CA PRO A 10 -8.58 -16.02 7.81
C PRO A 10 -7.58 -16.33 6.69
N PHE A 11 -6.67 -15.40 6.38
CA PHE A 11 -5.62 -15.61 5.38
C PHE A 11 -4.56 -16.60 5.86
N VAL A 12 -4.10 -16.48 7.10
CA VAL A 12 -3.12 -17.41 7.68
C VAL A 12 -3.70 -18.81 7.76
N GLU A 13 -4.94 -18.95 8.21
CA GLU A 13 -5.62 -20.23 8.28
C GLU A 13 -5.85 -20.86 6.88
N LEU A 14 -6.22 -20.02 5.90
CA LEU A 14 -6.36 -20.47 4.51
C LEU A 14 -5.02 -20.97 3.95
N LEU A 15 -3.93 -20.23 4.17
CA LEU A 15 -2.61 -20.56 3.63
C LEU A 15 -2.02 -21.86 4.17
N LYS A 16 -2.39 -22.30 5.38
CA LYS A 16 -1.93 -23.58 5.95
C LYS A 16 -2.32 -24.80 5.12
N GLY A 17 -3.39 -24.72 4.34
CA GLY A 17 -3.87 -25.81 3.49
C GLY A 17 -3.99 -25.45 2.01
N SER A 18 -3.57 -24.25 1.61
CA SER A 18 -3.71 -23.76 0.26
C SER A 18 -2.55 -24.20 -0.65
N LEU A 19 -2.88 -24.43 -1.91
CA LEU A 19 -1.93 -24.63 -3.01
C LEU A 19 -1.64 -23.32 -3.76
N ALA A 20 -1.87 -22.18 -3.11
CA ALA A 20 -1.64 -20.86 -3.68
C ALA A 20 -0.19 -20.70 -4.16
N THR A 21 -0.05 -20.18 -5.36
CA THR A 21 1.26 -19.79 -5.90
C THR A 21 1.59 -18.35 -5.57
N PHE A 22 0.56 -17.55 -5.26
CA PHE A 22 0.72 -16.17 -4.81
C PHE A 22 -0.48 -15.70 -3.98
N VAL A 23 -0.23 -15.05 -2.87
CA VAL A 23 -1.22 -14.37 -2.02
C VAL A 23 -0.58 -13.12 -1.44
N ASN A 24 -1.19 -11.96 -1.62
CA ASN A 24 -0.70 -10.71 -1.04
C ASN A 24 -1.79 -9.65 -0.98
N ALA A 25 -1.48 -8.53 -0.33
CA ALA A 25 -2.20 -7.26 -0.43
C ALA A 25 -1.20 -6.14 -0.65
N PHE A 26 -1.39 -5.32 -1.68
CA PHE A 26 -0.54 -4.19 -2.00
C PHE A 26 -1.28 -2.88 -1.75
N THR A 27 -0.70 -2.03 -0.92
CA THR A 27 -1.21 -0.68 -0.66
C THR A 27 -0.44 0.33 -1.49
N PHE A 28 -1.13 0.99 -2.42
CA PHE A 28 -0.61 2.08 -3.23
C PHE A 28 -1.23 3.41 -2.76
N PRO A 29 -0.67 4.56 -3.15
CA PRO A 29 -1.23 5.85 -2.74
C PRO A 29 -2.70 6.08 -3.14
N ASP A 30 -3.15 5.48 -4.23
CA ASP A 30 -4.46 5.69 -4.85
C ASP A 30 -5.34 4.44 -4.93
N LYS A 31 -4.83 3.28 -4.53
CA LYS A 31 -5.55 2.00 -4.58
C LYS A 31 -4.96 0.97 -3.63
N THR A 32 -5.73 -0.05 -3.32
CA THR A 32 -5.25 -1.28 -2.69
C THR A 32 -5.59 -2.46 -3.61
N CYS A 33 -4.62 -3.34 -3.83
CA CYS A 33 -4.80 -4.52 -4.67
C CYS A 33 -4.71 -5.79 -3.81
N TYR A 34 -5.57 -6.74 -4.07
CA TYR A 34 -5.67 -8.02 -3.36
C TYR A 34 -5.48 -9.18 -4.35
N PRO A 35 -4.25 -9.42 -4.83
CA PRO A 35 -3.98 -10.47 -5.81
C PRO A 35 -3.87 -11.83 -5.15
N VAL A 36 -4.47 -12.83 -5.80
CA VAL A 36 -4.33 -14.24 -5.46
C VAL A 36 -4.07 -15.04 -6.73
N ALA A 37 -3.29 -16.12 -6.62
CA ALA A 37 -3.08 -17.04 -7.72
C ALA A 37 -2.95 -18.47 -7.20
N SER A 38 -3.54 -19.42 -7.94
CA SER A 38 -3.37 -20.84 -7.72
C SER A 38 -3.46 -21.58 -9.07
N GLN A 39 -2.67 -22.65 -9.23
CA GLN A 39 -2.78 -23.57 -10.36
C GLN A 39 -3.83 -24.67 -10.12
N ASN A 40 -4.32 -24.80 -8.91
CA ASN A 40 -5.40 -25.71 -8.55
C ASN A 40 -6.74 -24.98 -8.58
N GLU A 41 -7.65 -25.41 -9.46
CA GLU A 41 -8.94 -24.73 -9.66
C GLU A 41 -9.78 -24.65 -8.37
N LYS A 42 -9.83 -25.71 -7.58
CA LYS A 42 -10.59 -25.71 -6.32
C LYS A 42 -10.02 -24.72 -5.33
N ASP A 43 -8.71 -24.69 -5.19
CA ASP A 43 -8.02 -23.77 -4.32
C ASP A 43 -8.18 -22.31 -4.82
N PHE A 44 -8.09 -22.08 -6.14
CA PHE A 44 -8.34 -20.77 -6.75
C PHE A 44 -9.70 -20.18 -6.36
N TYR A 45 -10.77 -20.98 -6.44
CA TYR A 45 -12.10 -20.51 -6.03
C TYR A 45 -12.23 -20.33 -4.52
N ASN A 46 -11.56 -21.16 -3.71
CA ASN A 46 -11.50 -20.95 -2.26
C ASN A 46 -10.79 -19.63 -1.91
N LEU A 47 -9.68 -19.32 -2.56
CA LEU A 47 -8.96 -18.05 -2.40
C LEU A 47 -9.86 -16.85 -2.75
N ILE A 48 -10.54 -16.91 -3.90
CA ILE A 48 -11.47 -15.85 -4.30
C ILE A 48 -12.57 -15.67 -3.26
N ASP A 49 -13.18 -16.76 -2.80
CA ASP A 49 -14.28 -16.73 -1.82
C ASP A 49 -13.83 -16.08 -0.51
N VAL A 50 -12.68 -16.46 0.03
CA VAL A 50 -12.13 -15.84 1.25
C VAL A 50 -11.77 -14.38 1.06
N TYR A 51 -11.13 -14.03 -0.08
CA TYR A 51 -10.74 -12.64 -0.34
C TYR A 51 -11.93 -11.72 -0.57
N MET A 52 -12.94 -12.17 -1.32
CA MET A 52 -14.16 -11.39 -1.56
C MET A 52 -14.88 -11.11 -0.24
N ASP A 53 -15.00 -12.10 0.64
CA ASP A 53 -15.63 -11.91 1.94
C ASP A 53 -14.78 -11.00 2.86
N ALA A 54 -13.46 -11.20 2.89
CA ALA A 54 -12.57 -10.39 3.72
C ALA A 54 -12.52 -8.92 3.29
N VAL A 55 -12.63 -8.63 1.99
CA VAL A 55 -12.58 -7.26 1.45
C VAL A 55 -13.93 -6.57 1.54
N LEU A 56 -15.03 -7.28 1.24
CA LEU A 56 -16.37 -6.68 1.18
C LEU A 56 -17.15 -6.78 2.50
N HIS A 57 -16.83 -7.75 3.35
CA HIS A 57 -17.54 -8.01 4.62
C HIS A 57 -16.57 -8.20 5.80
N PRO A 58 -15.53 -7.35 5.96
CA PRO A 58 -14.62 -7.51 7.09
C PRO A 58 -15.32 -7.21 8.40
N ARG A 59 -14.94 -7.91 9.46
CA ARG A 59 -15.32 -7.57 10.83
C ARG A 59 -14.38 -6.48 11.35
N ILE A 60 -14.72 -5.24 11.09
CA ILE A 60 -13.96 -4.09 11.57
C ILE A 60 -14.37 -3.81 13.00
N THR A 61 -13.49 -4.15 13.95
CA THR A 61 -13.70 -3.92 15.39
C THR A 61 -12.59 -3.03 15.96
N GLU A 62 -12.87 -2.43 17.10
CA GLU A 62 -11.87 -1.65 17.83
C GLU A 62 -10.63 -2.49 18.19
N GLN A 63 -10.85 -3.76 18.58
CA GLN A 63 -9.78 -4.71 18.86
C GLN A 63 -8.90 -4.99 17.64
N THR A 64 -9.51 -5.01 16.42
CA THR A 64 -8.74 -5.13 15.19
C THR A 64 -7.81 -3.94 14.98
N LEU A 65 -8.31 -2.72 15.19
CA LEU A 65 -7.46 -1.52 15.12
C LEU A 65 -6.33 -1.57 16.16
N MET A 66 -6.64 -1.97 17.39
CA MET A 66 -5.64 -2.08 18.45
C MET A 66 -4.56 -3.11 18.14
N GLN A 67 -4.93 -4.26 17.58
CA GLN A 67 -3.99 -5.32 17.24
C GLN A 67 -3.15 -4.96 16.02
N GLU A 68 -3.80 -4.61 14.92
CA GLU A 68 -3.14 -4.42 13.61
C GLU A 68 -2.60 -3.00 13.43
N GLY A 69 -3.31 -1.99 13.90
CA GLY A 69 -2.92 -0.59 13.76
C GLY A 69 -1.97 -0.15 14.86
N TRP A 70 -2.53 0.25 16.01
CA TRP A 70 -1.75 0.70 17.16
C TRP A 70 -2.53 0.60 18.47
N HIS A 71 -1.80 0.51 19.59
CA HIS A 71 -2.31 0.59 20.97
C HIS A 71 -1.21 1.04 21.92
N TYR A 72 -1.62 1.44 23.13
CA TYR A 72 -0.69 1.64 24.22
C TYR A 72 -0.31 0.31 24.86
N GLU A 73 0.97 0.12 25.12
CA GLU A 73 1.48 -1.03 25.87
C GLU A 73 2.28 -0.57 27.07
N ILE A 74 2.11 -1.27 28.18
CA ILE A 74 2.88 -1.12 29.39
C ILE A 74 3.71 -2.39 29.63
N ASN A 75 5.03 -2.26 29.63
CA ASN A 75 5.93 -3.40 29.91
C ASN A 75 6.21 -3.55 31.40
N ASP A 76 6.37 -2.43 32.11
CA ASP A 76 6.52 -2.35 33.56
C ASP A 76 5.76 -1.13 34.08
N VAL A 77 5.13 -1.22 35.26
CA VAL A 77 4.37 -0.12 35.87
C VAL A 77 5.22 1.12 36.18
N LYS A 78 6.54 0.98 36.17
CA LYS A 78 7.51 2.06 36.41
C LYS A 78 8.00 2.71 35.11
N GLU A 79 7.70 2.12 33.95
CA GLU A 79 8.09 2.62 32.64
C GLU A 79 6.98 3.43 32.00
N PRO A 80 7.33 4.37 31.12
CA PRO A 80 6.33 5.10 30.34
C PRO A 80 5.59 4.16 29.37
N LEU A 81 4.34 4.52 29.07
CA LEU A 81 3.57 3.85 28.02
C LEU A 81 4.29 3.94 26.66
N THR A 82 4.27 2.85 25.95
CA THR A 82 4.82 2.77 24.60
C THR A 82 3.71 2.50 23.58
N TYR A 83 3.95 2.88 22.32
CA TYR A 83 3.06 2.52 21.22
C TYR A 83 3.48 1.17 20.63
N LYS A 84 2.52 0.32 20.39
CA LYS A 84 2.67 -0.96 19.68
C LYS A 84 1.52 -1.17 18.69
N GLY A 85 1.67 -2.13 17.80
CA GLY A 85 0.75 -2.52 16.75
C GLY A 85 1.53 -3.08 15.56
N VAL A 86 0.92 -3.92 14.76
CA VAL A 86 1.62 -4.56 13.62
C VAL A 86 2.09 -3.49 12.64
N VAL A 87 1.17 -2.69 12.11
CA VAL A 87 1.48 -1.63 11.14
C VAL A 87 2.36 -0.54 11.76
N PHE A 88 2.09 -0.13 13.01
CA PHE A 88 2.92 0.86 13.71
C PHE A 88 4.38 0.41 13.80
N ASN A 89 4.63 -0.83 14.21
CA ASN A 89 5.99 -1.35 14.36
C ASN A 89 6.69 -1.51 13.01
N GLU A 90 5.97 -1.99 11.98
CA GLU A 90 6.47 -2.11 10.60
C GLU A 90 6.92 -0.74 10.07
N MET A 91 6.05 0.26 10.18
CA MET A 91 6.36 1.60 9.70
C MET A 91 7.46 2.27 10.51
N LYS A 92 7.51 2.10 11.82
CA LYS A 92 8.62 2.57 12.65
C LYS A 92 9.95 1.97 12.20
N GLY A 93 9.97 0.66 11.87
CA GLY A 93 11.14 0.00 11.29
C GLY A 93 11.51 0.56 9.91
N ALA A 94 10.55 0.76 9.02
CA ALA A 94 10.78 1.32 7.70
C ALA A 94 11.39 2.75 7.77
N TYR A 95 10.97 3.55 8.74
CA TYR A 95 11.46 4.93 8.92
C TYR A 95 12.84 5.01 9.60
N SER A 96 13.41 3.93 10.06
CA SER A 96 14.77 3.89 10.59
C SER A 96 15.85 3.81 9.49
N SER A 97 15.48 3.48 8.23
CA SER A 97 16.41 3.44 7.10
C SER A 97 16.58 4.83 6.49
N PRO A 98 17.83 5.32 6.33
CA PRO A 98 18.12 6.58 5.64
C PRO A 98 17.60 6.62 4.19
N GLU A 99 17.68 5.50 3.47
CA GLU A 99 17.21 5.38 2.10
C GLU A 99 15.70 5.50 1.99
N ASN A 100 14.96 4.88 2.90
CA ASN A 100 13.50 5.00 2.97
C ASN A 100 13.09 6.43 3.31
N LEU A 101 13.81 7.08 4.23
CA LEU A 101 13.58 8.47 4.60
C LEU A 101 13.86 9.41 3.42
N LEU A 102 14.93 9.14 2.64
CA LEU A 102 15.23 9.86 1.41
C LEU A 102 14.10 9.71 0.39
N ALA A 103 13.70 8.48 0.08
CA ALA A 103 12.62 8.20 -0.88
C ALA A 103 11.31 8.90 -0.50
N ARG A 104 10.93 8.84 0.78
CA ARG A 104 9.77 9.54 1.32
C ARG A 104 9.88 11.06 1.16
N THR A 105 11.03 11.64 1.52
CA THR A 105 11.26 13.09 1.40
C THR A 105 11.16 13.53 -0.05
N ILE A 106 11.72 12.76 -0.98
CA ILE A 106 11.57 12.97 -2.42
C ILE A 106 10.10 12.97 -2.82
N GLN A 107 9.37 11.91 -2.47
CA GLN A 107 7.95 11.74 -2.81
C GLN A 107 7.10 12.90 -2.28
N GLN A 108 7.24 13.27 -1.02
CA GLN A 108 6.53 14.40 -0.40
C GLN A 108 6.88 15.74 -1.06
N SER A 109 8.14 15.94 -1.45
CA SER A 109 8.59 17.15 -2.12
C SER A 109 8.05 17.30 -3.53
N LEU A 110 7.92 16.18 -4.26
CA LEU A 110 7.37 16.14 -5.61
C LEU A 110 5.84 16.28 -5.63
N PHE A 111 5.15 15.78 -4.59
CA PHE A 111 3.69 15.75 -4.49
C PHE A 111 3.15 16.45 -3.23
N PRO A 112 3.49 17.72 -2.98
CA PRO A 112 3.06 18.41 -1.77
C PRO A 112 1.54 18.54 -1.73
N LYS A 113 0.94 18.18 -0.58
CA LYS A 113 -0.52 18.22 -0.37
C LYS A 113 -1.32 17.42 -1.40
N HIS A 114 -0.77 16.31 -1.85
CA HIS A 114 -1.39 15.41 -2.82
C HIS A 114 -1.36 13.97 -2.27
N VAL A 115 -2.29 13.12 -2.71
CA VAL A 115 -2.36 11.72 -2.28
C VAL A 115 -1.05 10.96 -2.53
N TYR A 116 -0.35 11.26 -3.63
CA TYR A 116 0.97 10.67 -3.91
C TYR A 116 2.11 11.22 -3.03
N GLY A 117 1.86 12.24 -2.21
CA GLY A 117 2.83 12.78 -1.27
C GLY A 117 2.72 12.21 0.14
N VAL A 118 1.82 11.24 0.38
CA VAL A 118 1.71 10.55 1.67
C VAL A 118 2.27 9.14 1.58
N ASP A 119 2.70 8.61 2.70
CA ASP A 119 3.14 7.23 2.79
C ASP A 119 1.93 6.29 2.87
N SER A 120 1.88 5.27 2.01
CA SER A 120 0.74 4.34 1.94
C SER A 120 0.62 3.45 3.18
N GLY A 121 1.74 3.14 3.86
CA GLY A 121 1.75 2.42 5.13
C GLY A 121 1.47 3.30 6.34
N GLY A 122 1.49 4.63 6.17
CA GLY A 122 1.30 5.62 7.21
C GLY A 122 2.60 6.11 7.86
N ASP A 123 2.55 7.33 8.37
CA ASP A 123 3.65 7.90 9.16
C ASP A 123 3.54 7.40 10.61
N PRO A 124 4.58 6.79 11.20
CA PRO A 124 4.54 6.36 12.59
C PRO A 124 4.29 7.49 13.59
N ALA A 125 4.55 8.76 13.22
CA ALA A 125 4.17 9.90 14.04
C ALA A 125 2.66 10.21 13.98
N ASP A 126 1.99 9.87 12.88
CA ASP A 126 0.57 10.15 12.66
C ASP A 126 -0.33 8.95 13.02
N ILE A 127 0.16 7.71 12.88
CA ILE A 127 -0.60 6.48 13.16
C ILE A 127 -1.30 6.51 14.53
N PRO A 128 -0.64 6.96 15.65
CA PRO A 128 -1.30 7.00 16.95
C PRO A 128 -2.43 8.04 17.08
N SER A 129 -2.63 8.88 16.09
CA SER A 129 -3.77 9.81 16.04
C SER A 129 -5.03 9.21 15.42
N LEU A 130 -4.93 8.04 14.80
CA LEU A 130 -6.06 7.37 14.15
C LEU A 130 -7.00 6.77 15.19
N THR A 131 -8.29 7.08 15.05
CA THR A 131 -9.35 6.52 15.89
C THR A 131 -10.05 5.36 15.18
N TYR A 132 -10.81 4.58 15.95
CA TYR A 132 -11.65 3.53 15.39
C TYR A 132 -12.65 4.07 14.36
N GLU A 133 -13.24 5.24 14.63
CA GLU A 133 -14.19 5.91 13.72
C GLU A 133 -13.52 6.29 12.40
N ASN A 134 -12.28 6.81 12.44
CA ASN A 134 -11.51 7.11 11.23
C ASN A 134 -11.27 5.85 10.41
N PHE A 135 -10.80 4.78 11.06
CA PHE A 135 -10.51 3.50 10.44
C PHE A 135 -11.75 2.89 9.77
N LYS A 136 -12.84 2.81 10.51
CA LYS A 136 -14.11 2.25 10.03
C LYS A 136 -14.71 3.09 8.91
N SER A 137 -14.77 4.42 9.08
CA SER A 137 -15.38 5.33 8.10
C SER A 137 -14.60 5.37 6.79
N PHE A 138 -13.28 5.18 6.82
CA PHE A 138 -12.47 5.06 5.61
C PHE A 138 -12.90 3.83 4.79
N TRP A 139 -13.01 2.67 5.42
CA TRP A 139 -13.47 1.48 4.74
C TRP A 139 -14.89 1.64 4.19
N GLU A 140 -15.85 2.10 4.99
CA GLU A 140 -17.25 2.33 4.59
C GLU A 140 -17.38 3.32 3.42
N SER A 141 -16.44 4.25 3.31
CA SER A 141 -16.45 5.28 2.26
C SER A 141 -15.94 4.73 0.92
N TYR A 142 -14.89 3.93 0.93
CA TYR A 142 -14.14 3.57 -0.28
C TYR A 142 -14.31 2.12 -0.72
N TYR A 143 -14.56 1.18 0.21
CA TYR A 143 -14.70 -0.24 -0.09
C TYR A 143 -16.13 -0.58 -0.52
N HIS A 144 -16.38 -0.37 -1.80
CA HIS A 144 -17.67 -0.65 -2.42
C HIS A 144 -17.45 -1.18 -3.84
N PRO A 145 -18.21 -2.19 -4.32
CA PRO A 145 -18.00 -2.78 -5.66
C PRO A 145 -18.00 -1.77 -6.81
N THR A 146 -18.76 -0.65 -6.70
CA THR A 146 -18.73 0.40 -7.74
C THR A 146 -17.44 1.22 -7.74
N ASN A 147 -16.56 1.05 -6.76
CA ASN A 147 -15.23 1.65 -6.64
C ASN A 147 -14.13 0.60 -6.75
N SER A 148 -14.40 -0.52 -7.39
CA SER A 148 -13.45 -1.60 -7.55
C SER A 148 -13.30 -2.03 -9.01
N PHE A 149 -12.14 -2.61 -9.29
CA PHE A 149 -11.85 -3.36 -10.50
C PHE A 149 -11.59 -4.81 -10.09
N ILE A 150 -12.35 -5.75 -10.66
CA ILE A 150 -12.17 -7.17 -10.45
C ILE A 150 -11.64 -7.77 -11.74
N PHE A 151 -10.43 -8.30 -11.69
CA PHE A 151 -9.74 -8.85 -12.85
C PHE A 151 -9.47 -10.34 -12.64
N PHE A 152 -9.84 -11.14 -13.64
CA PHE A 152 -9.57 -12.57 -13.66
C PHE A 152 -8.67 -12.93 -14.83
N TYR A 153 -7.71 -13.81 -14.59
CA TYR A 153 -6.85 -14.36 -15.62
C TYR A 153 -6.66 -15.86 -15.36
N GLY A 154 -6.94 -16.68 -16.37
CA GLY A 154 -6.82 -18.12 -16.31
C GLY A 154 -7.74 -18.83 -17.29
N ASN A 155 -7.65 -20.15 -17.31
CA ASN A 155 -8.43 -21.04 -18.16
C ASN A 155 -9.57 -21.75 -17.43
N ASP A 156 -9.96 -21.25 -16.25
CA ASP A 156 -11.11 -21.72 -15.49
C ASP A 156 -12.44 -21.37 -16.16
N ASP A 157 -13.53 -21.98 -15.70
CA ASP A 157 -14.87 -21.77 -16.22
C ASP A 157 -15.40 -20.36 -15.96
N PRO A 158 -15.63 -19.52 -16.99
CA PRO A 158 -16.15 -18.16 -16.83
C PRO A 158 -17.52 -18.11 -16.13
N ASP A 159 -18.40 -19.08 -16.38
CA ASP A 159 -19.74 -19.09 -15.78
C ASP A 159 -19.68 -19.37 -14.29
N LYS A 160 -18.74 -20.20 -13.86
CA LYS A 160 -18.49 -20.48 -12.44
C LYS A 160 -18.01 -19.22 -11.71
N ARG A 161 -17.04 -18.47 -12.30
CA ARG A 161 -16.57 -17.21 -11.72
C ARG A 161 -17.66 -16.15 -11.67
N LEU A 162 -18.49 -16.04 -12.73
CA LEU A 162 -19.60 -15.08 -12.76
C LEU A 162 -20.66 -15.40 -11.70
N LYS A 163 -21.00 -16.67 -11.47
CA LYS A 163 -21.90 -17.09 -10.39
C LYS A 163 -21.36 -16.70 -9.00
N LEU A 164 -20.06 -16.89 -8.78
CA LEU A 164 -19.44 -16.47 -7.52
C LEU A 164 -19.47 -14.95 -7.36
N MET A 165 -19.19 -14.19 -8.42
CA MET A 165 -19.30 -12.72 -8.39
C MET A 165 -20.73 -12.27 -8.15
N GLU A 166 -21.73 -12.87 -8.81
CA GLU A 166 -23.14 -12.58 -8.58
C GLU A 166 -23.51 -12.81 -7.11
N TYR A 167 -23.07 -13.90 -6.52
CA TYR A 167 -23.30 -14.19 -5.10
C TYR A 167 -22.85 -13.05 -4.19
N TYR A 168 -21.64 -12.50 -4.40
CA TYR A 168 -21.10 -11.40 -3.60
C TYR A 168 -21.67 -10.02 -3.95
N LEU A 169 -22.02 -9.78 -5.21
CA LEU A 169 -22.31 -8.44 -5.69
C LEU A 169 -23.81 -8.11 -5.79
N LYS A 170 -24.69 -9.11 -5.87
CA LYS A 170 -26.15 -8.93 -6.12
C LYS A 170 -26.88 -8.06 -5.09
N SER A 171 -26.40 -8.00 -3.85
CA SER A 171 -26.99 -7.19 -2.77
C SER A 171 -26.62 -5.73 -2.84
N TYR A 172 -25.56 -5.39 -3.57
CA TYR A 172 -25.05 -4.02 -3.67
C TYR A 172 -25.83 -3.21 -4.69
N LYS A 173 -26.21 -2.00 -4.31
CA LYS A 173 -26.78 -0.99 -5.22
C LYS A 173 -25.66 -0.05 -5.66
N ARG A 174 -25.77 0.48 -6.89
CA ARG A 174 -24.78 1.45 -7.40
C ARG A 174 -24.68 2.65 -6.43
N LYS A 175 -23.46 2.94 -5.97
CA LYS A 175 -23.10 4.07 -5.11
C LYS A 175 -22.07 4.95 -5.83
N LYS A 176 -22.23 6.28 -5.74
CA LYS A 176 -21.19 7.20 -6.22
C LYS A 176 -20.13 7.37 -5.13
N VAL A 177 -18.91 6.90 -5.41
CA VAL A 177 -17.76 7.07 -4.52
C VAL A 177 -16.87 8.19 -5.07
N LYS A 178 -16.45 9.11 -4.20
CA LYS A 178 -15.53 10.20 -4.56
C LYS A 178 -14.10 9.73 -4.37
N SER A 179 -13.57 9.02 -5.34
CA SER A 179 -12.22 8.43 -5.32
C SER A 179 -11.28 8.97 -6.41
N THR A 180 -11.74 9.95 -7.21
CA THR A 180 -10.92 10.53 -8.27
C THR A 180 -9.73 11.30 -7.68
N VAL A 181 -8.53 10.93 -8.09
CA VAL A 181 -7.29 11.63 -7.74
C VAL A 181 -7.04 12.70 -8.80
N PRO A 182 -6.96 13.98 -8.43
CA PRO A 182 -6.64 15.05 -9.39
C PRO A 182 -5.19 14.97 -9.83
N LEU A 183 -4.87 15.51 -11.01
CA LEU A 183 -3.50 15.63 -11.45
C LEU A 183 -2.71 16.60 -10.56
N ALA A 184 -1.50 16.22 -10.19
CA ALA A 184 -0.61 17.07 -9.40
C ALA A 184 -0.14 18.27 -10.24
N LYS A 185 -0.20 19.48 -9.67
CA LYS A 185 0.22 20.71 -10.35
C LYS A 185 1.71 20.65 -10.70
N PRO A 186 2.13 21.10 -11.89
CA PRO A 186 3.54 21.19 -12.25
C PRO A 186 4.27 22.23 -11.41
N PHE A 187 5.58 22.07 -11.24
CA PHE A 187 6.43 23.09 -10.63
C PHE A 187 6.67 24.23 -11.61
N LYS A 188 6.62 25.46 -11.10
CA LYS A 188 6.97 26.66 -11.88
C LYS A 188 8.48 26.90 -11.99
N ARG A 189 9.26 26.34 -11.05
CA ARG A 189 10.74 26.46 -10.98
C ARG A 189 11.30 25.30 -10.18
N ALA A 190 12.58 24.98 -10.37
CA ALA A 190 13.32 24.03 -9.55
C ALA A 190 13.28 24.43 -8.07
N LYS A 191 13.29 23.45 -7.19
CA LYS A 191 13.36 23.61 -5.75
C LYS A 191 14.58 22.88 -5.22
N LYS A 192 15.30 23.49 -4.29
CA LYS A 192 16.31 22.84 -3.47
C LYS A 192 15.67 22.54 -2.11
N ILE A 193 15.83 21.32 -1.63
CA ILE A 193 15.34 20.88 -0.33
C ILE A 193 16.51 20.23 0.38
N GLU A 194 16.71 20.56 1.64
CA GLU A 194 17.68 19.95 2.53
C GLU A 194 16.93 19.29 3.68
N TYR A 195 17.31 18.08 4.01
CA TYR A 195 16.73 17.30 5.08
C TYR A 195 17.84 16.59 5.86
N SER A 196 17.75 16.62 7.18
CA SER A 196 18.72 15.96 8.07
C SER A 196 18.16 14.61 8.51
N TYR A 197 19.02 13.61 8.64
CA TYR A 197 18.68 12.32 9.20
C TYR A 197 19.66 11.91 10.29
N ASP A 198 19.25 11.01 11.16
CA ASP A 198 20.11 10.46 12.22
C ASP A 198 21.09 9.45 11.61
N ALA A 199 22.37 9.75 11.72
CA ALA A 199 23.44 8.89 11.23
C ALA A 199 23.99 7.95 12.30
N GLY A 200 23.51 8.04 13.57
CA GLY A 200 24.02 7.36 14.75
C GLY A 200 25.13 8.13 15.46
N GLU A 201 25.24 7.95 16.78
CA GLU A 201 26.13 8.75 17.66
C GLU A 201 27.63 8.64 17.28
N ASP A 202 28.10 7.46 16.88
CA ASP A 202 29.51 7.20 16.56
C ASP A 202 29.77 7.09 15.04
N ALA A 203 28.88 7.61 14.21
CA ALA A 203 29.00 7.44 12.78
C ALA A 203 30.01 8.39 12.15
N ASP A 204 30.93 7.84 11.33
CA ASP A 204 31.69 8.64 10.39
C ASP A 204 30.73 9.23 9.33
N ILE A 205 30.54 10.54 9.37
CA ILE A 205 29.60 11.28 8.51
C ILE A 205 30.22 11.70 7.17
N GLU A 206 31.51 11.53 6.95
CA GLU A 206 32.23 12.06 5.78
C GLU A 206 31.60 11.57 4.45
N LYS A 207 31.10 10.33 4.41
CA LYS A 207 30.48 9.72 3.21
C LYS A 207 29.00 9.38 3.35
N LYS A 208 28.29 10.02 4.30
CA LYS A 208 26.87 9.75 4.59
C LYS A 208 25.94 10.86 4.07
N HIS A 209 26.33 11.51 2.99
CA HIS A 209 25.50 12.52 2.33
C HIS A 209 24.83 11.91 1.08
N TYR A 210 23.54 12.21 0.93
CA TYR A 210 22.77 11.81 -0.26
C TYR A 210 22.46 13.07 -1.07
N LEU A 211 22.72 13.04 -2.36
CA LEU A 211 22.32 14.06 -3.32
C LEU A 211 21.43 13.41 -4.38
N THR A 212 20.25 13.97 -4.61
CA THR A 212 19.34 13.51 -5.64
C THR A 212 18.84 14.64 -6.50
N VAL A 213 18.59 14.36 -7.77
CA VAL A 213 17.90 15.25 -8.69
C VAL A 213 16.65 14.53 -9.17
N ASN A 214 15.49 15.14 -8.97
CA ASN A 214 14.21 14.45 -9.14
C ASN A 214 13.31 15.27 -10.07
N TRP A 215 12.60 14.58 -10.96
CA TRP A 215 11.64 15.17 -11.89
C TRP A 215 10.26 14.57 -11.70
N LYS A 216 9.26 15.42 -11.72
CA LYS A 216 7.88 14.99 -11.87
C LYS A 216 7.55 14.89 -13.35
N LEU A 217 7.32 13.67 -13.81
CA LEU A 217 6.96 13.38 -15.18
C LEU A 217 5.46 13.66 -15.44
N PRO A 218 5.02 13.73 -16.71
CA PRO A 218 3.62 13.76 -17.07
C PRO A 218 2.82 12.57 -16.51
N ASP A 219 1.51 12.61 -16.62
CA ASP A 219 0.68 11.46 -16.27
C ASP A 219 0.94 10.27 -17.20
N THR A 220 0.57 9.08 -16.73
CA THR A 220 0.83 7.81 -17.43
C THR A 220 -0.29 7.39 -18.39
N SER A 221 -1.19 8.31 -18.75
CA SER A 221 -2.34 8.01 -19.62
C SER A 221 -1.93 7.76 -21.08
N ASP A 222 -0.81 8.31 -21.52
CA ASP A 222 -0.21 8.00 -22.81
C ASP A 222 0.79 6.85 -22.67
N PRO A 223 0.44 5.63 -23.14
CA PRO A 223 1.31 4.46 -22.99
C PRO A 223 2.60 4.57 -23.81
N VAL A 224 2.57 5.27 -24.94
CA VAL A 224 3.76 5.47 -25.79
C VAL A 224 4.73 6.40 -25.11
N LEU A 225 4.26 7.53 -24.59
CA LEU A 225 5.09 8.47 -23.84
C LEU A 225 5.67 7.83 -22.59
N ASN A 226 4.85 7.11 -21.82
CA ASN A 226 5.28 6.43 -20.60
C ASN A 226 6.39 5.40 -20.91
N PHE A 227 6.19 4.56 -21.91
CA PHE A 227 7.19 3.57 -22.32
C PHE A 227 8.48 4.23 -22.88
N SER A 228 8.36 5.37 -23.56
CA SER A 228 9.52 6.14 -24.02
C SER A 228 10.39 6.64 -22.88
N PHE A 229 9.80 7.02 -21.73
CA PHE A 229 10.57 7.38 -20.53
C PHE A 229 11.34 6.19 -19.96
N HIS A 230 10.80 4.98 -19.97
CA HIS A 230 11.53 3.78 -19.53
C HIS A 230 12.72 3.48 -20.45
N ILE A 231 12.54 3.61 -21.78
CA ILE A 231 13.65 3.46 -22.74
C ILE A 231 14.74 4.53 -22.49
N LEU A 232 14.33 5.78 -22.25
CA LEU A 232 15.26 6.86 -21.96
C LEU A 232 16.02 6.61 -20.64
N GLU A 233 15.33 6.13 -19.60
CA GLU A 233 15.93 5.74 -18.32
C GLU A 233 17.00 4.66 -18.54
N ASP A 234 16.66 3.58 -19.24
CA ASP A 234 17.60 2.51 -19.53
C ASP A 234 18.82 3.00 -20.33
N ALA A 235 18.60 3.83 -21.34
CA ALA A 235 19.70 4.42 -22.12
C ALA A 235 20.65 5.30 -21.26
N LEU A 236 20.10 6.05 -20.28
CA LEU A 236 20.88 6.96 -19.45
C LEU A 236 21.59 6.27 -18.28
N ILE A 237 20.97 5.28 -17.65
CA ILE A 237 21.46 4.66 -16.40
C ILE A 237 21.41 3.12 -16.38
N GLY A 238 20.85 2.44 -17.39
CA GLY A 238 20.59 1.01 -17.40
C GLY A 238 21.85 0.13 -17.39
N THR A 239 22.95 0.59 -17.95
CA THR A 239 24.21 -0.18 -18.04
C THR A 239 25.41 0.58 -17.43
N PRO A 240 26.51 -0.12 -17.07
CA PRO A 240 27.74 0.55 -16.64
C PRO A 240 28.33 1.50 -17.71
N ALA A 241 27.98 1.29 -18.99
CA ALA A 241 28.42 2.12 -20.10
C ALA A 241 27.51 3.36 -20.35
N SER A 242 26.39 3.44 -19.66
CA SER A 242 25.42 4.53 -19.83
C SER A 242 26.00 5.90 -19.42
N PRO A 243 25.62 7.00 -20.10
CA PRO A 243 26.27 8.30 -19.94
C PRO A 243 26.29 8.82 -18.50
N LEU A 244 25.16 8.73 -17.78
CA LEU A 244 25.07 9.22 -16.41
C LEU A 244 25.79 8.34 -15.38
N LYS A 245 26.10 7.09 -15.72
CA LYS A 245 26.92 6.23 -14.84
C LYS A 245 28.42 6.44 -15.05
N LYS A 246 28.82 6.99 -16.18
CA LYS A 246 30.21 7.33 -16.47
C LYS A 246 30.61 8.73 -15.99
N ALA A 247 29.62 9.62 -15.82
CA ALA A 247 29.84 10.98 -15.34
C ALA A 247 30.05 11.01 -13.83
#